data_af0c49322e3086d4f082e625d50cc4fe
#
_entry.id   af0c49322e3086d4f082e625d50cc4fe
#
_cell.length_a   1.000
_cell.length_b   1.000
_cell.length_c   1.000
_cell.angle_alpha   90.00
_cell.angle_beta   90.00
_cell.angle_gamma   90.00
#
_symmetry.space_group_name_H-M   'P 1'
#
loop_
_entity.id
_entity.type
_entity.pdbx_description
1 polymer ?
#
loop_
_entity_poly.entity_id
_entity_poly.type
_entity_poly.pdbx_seq_one_letter_code
_entity_poly.pdbx_strand_id
1 'polypeptide(L)'
;MNKPALWFFIFNLFFPSFLVSQEVKTEVADGAILRGLDKVSGKVKDIPIYSGDTIEFGSLSVFLKDCRFPLNNPVGDAFVRLVVSELPEEKSLFDGWMIASSPALNPLDHARYDIWALRCAIADRSGE
;
A
#
# COMPACT_ATOMS: atom_id res chain seq x y z
N MET A 1 67.19 -22.55 23.09
CA MET A 1 66.18 -23.17 22.21
C MET A 1 65.02 -22.16 22.01
N ASN A 2 65.10 -21.48 20.90
CA ASN A 2 64.09 -20.51 20.58
C ASN A 2 62.97 -21.19 19.81
N LYS A 3 61.78 -21.26 20.41
CA LYS A 3 60.59 -21.70 19.69
C LYS A 3 60.07 -20.54 18.84
N PRO A 4 59.88 -20.73 17.52
CA PRO A 4 59.24 -19.68 16.72
C PRO A 4 57.78 -19.51 17.15
N ALA A 5 57.42 -18.30 17.53
CA ALA A 5 56.03 -17.95 17.77
C ALA A 5 55.31 -17.96 16.44
N LEU A 6 54.38 -18.92 16.26
CA LEU A 6 53.46 -18.91 15.13
C LEU A 6 52.44 -17.81 15.35
N TRP A 7 52.64 -16.71 14.68
CA TRP A 7 51.62 -15.67 14.57
C TRP A 7 50.58 -16.12 13.57
N PHE A 8 49.48 -16.64 14.08
CA PHE A 8 48.30 -16.84 13.25
C PHE A 8 47.65 -15.48 12.97
N PHE A 9 47.93 -14.92 11.82
CA PHE A 9 47.14 -13.82 11.28
C PHE A 9 45.79 -14.40 10.85
N ILE A 10 44.78 -14.22 11.71
CA ILE A 10 43.39 -14.43 11.32
C ILE A 10 43.02 -13.27 10.39
N PHE A 11 43.14 -13.51 9.09
CA PHE A 11 42.69 -12.63 8.05
C PHE A 11 41.15 -12.70 8.06
N ASN A 12 40.52 -11.77 8.78
CA ASN A 12 39.06 -11.60 8.84
C ASN A 12 38.63 -11.08 7.47
N LEU A 13 38.21 -11.98 6.60
CA LEU A 13 37.60 -11.66 5.31
C LEU A 13 36.24 -11.03 5.58
N PHE A 14 36.21 -9.71 5.72
CA PHE A 14 34.99 -8.92 5.65
C PHE A 14 34.45 -9.02 4.22
N PHE A 15 33.52 -9.95 3.98
CA PHE A 15 32.69 -9.91 2.79
C PHE A 15 31.64 -8.81 2.98
N PRO A 16 31.64 -7.75 2.16
CA PRO A 16 30.55 -6.82 2.19
C PRO A 16 29.31 -7.55 1.67
N SER A 17 28.36 -7.79 2.56
CA SER A 17 27.04 -8.27 2.17
C SER A 17 26.36 -7.15 1.42
N PHE A 18 26.36 -7.23 0.10
CA PHE A 18 25.53 -6.36 -0.72
C PHE A 18 24.07 -6.75 -0.48
N LEU A 19 23.36 -5.93 0.32
CA LEU A 19 21.92 -6.01 0.43
C LEU A 19 21.34 -5.55 -0.92
N VAL A 20 20.96 -6.51 -1.74
CA VAL A 20 20.21 -6.23 -2.97
C VAL A 20 18.78 -5.95 -2.57
N SER A 21 18.40 -4.68 -2.55
CA SER A 21 17.00 -4.27 -2.41
C SER A 21 16.28 -4.63 -3.72
N GLN A 22 15.28 -5.54 -3.63
CA GLN A 22 14.43 -5.84 -4.77
C GLN A 22 13.37 -4.75 -4.90
N GLU A 23 13.50 -3.89 -5.91
CA GLU A 23 12.44 -2.96 -6.30
C GLU A 23 11.32 -3.72 -7.02
N VAL A 24 10.09 -3.57 -6.51
CA VAL A 24 8.90 -4.03 -7.22
C VAL A 24 8.57 -3.02 -8.30
N LYS A 25 8.68 -3.43 -9.57
CA LYS A 25 8.24 -2.61 -10.70
C LYS A 25 6.72 -2.63 -10.77
N THR A 26 6.13 -1.46 -10.97
CA THR A 26 4.69 -1.26 -10.97
C THR A 26 4.22 -0.52 -12.21
N GLU A 27 2.94 -0.71 -12.53
CA GLU A 27 2.19 0.07 -13.53
C GLU A 27 1.07 0.86 -12.83
N VAL A 28 0.70 1.98 -13.44
CA VAL A 28 -0.38 2.84 -12.95
C VAL A 28 -1.71 2.33 -13.48
N ALA A 29 -2.69 2.16 -12.58
CA ALA A 29 -4.06 1.83 -12.91
C ALA A 29 -4.94 3.08 -13.07
N ASP A 30 -6.13 2.91 -13.66
CA ASP A 30 -7.11 4.00 -13.81
C ASP A 30 -7.81 4.34 -12.50
N GLY A 31 -7.88 3.40 -11.60
CA GLY A 31 -8.52 3.57 -10.30
C GLY A 31 -8.31 2.38 -9.38
N ALA A 32 -9.17 2.27 -8.39
CA ALA A 32 -9.14 1.20 -7.40
C ALA A 32 -10.55 0.76 -7.02
N ILE A 33 -10.64 -0.45 -6.47
CA ILE A 33 -11.80 -0.90 -5.71
C ILE A 33 -11.40 -0.93 -4.25
N LEU A 34 -12.06 -0.12 -3.44
CA LEU A 34 -11.89 -0.06 -2.01
C LEU A 34 -13.00 -0.86 -1.33
N ARG A 35 -12.79 -1.26 -0.10
CA ARG A 35 -13.84 -1.79 0.77
C ARG A 35 -13.98 -0.90 1.99
N GLY A 36 -15.20 -0.45 2.24
CA GLY A 36 -15.58 0.30 3.42
C GLY A 36 -16.40 -0.55 4.38
N LEU A 37 -16.12 -0.42 5.66
CA LEU A 37 -16.85 -1.06 6.75
C LEU A 37 -17.35 0.00 7.73
N ASP A 38 -18.65 -0.04 8.05
CA ASP A 38 -19.20 0.63 9.22
C ASP A 38 -19.17 -0.35 10.40
N LYS A 39 -18.27 -0.14 11.33
CA LYS A 39 -18.06 -1.04 12.48
C LYS A 39 -19.22 -1.04 13.46
N VAL A 40 -20.08 -0.03 13.44
CA VAL A 40 -21.26 0.08 14.31
C VAL A 40 -22.41 -0.74 13.75
N SER A 41 -22.70 -0.62 12.47
CA SER A 41 -23.81 -1.34 11.81
C SER A 41 -23.39 -2.69 11.23
N GLY A 42 -22.10 -2.92 11.03
CA GLY A 42 -21.56 -4.09 10.35
C GLY A 42 -21.73 -4.08 8.84
N LYS A 43 -22.20 -2.98 8.27
CA LYS A 43 -22.37 -2.86 6.81
C LYS A 43 -21.05 -2.74 6.10
N VAL A 44 -20.91 -3.50 5.02
CA VAL A 44 -19.75 -3.54 4.13
C VAL A 44 -20.16 -3.09 2.74
N LYS A 45 -19.35 -2.25 2.11
CA LYS A 45 -19.58 -1.76 0.76
C LYS A 45 -18.28 -1.75 -0.03
N ASP A 46 -18.33 -2.29 -1.24
CA ASP A 46 -17.24 -2.15 -2.21
C ASP A 46 -17.44 -0.86 -3.01
N ILE A 47 -16.38 -0.08 -3.12
CA ILE A 47 -16.43 1.29 -3.63
C ILE A 47 -15.43 1.42 -4.78
N PRO A 48 -15.92 1.47 -6.03
CA PRO A 48 -15.07 1.83 -7.15
C PRO A 48 -14.76 3.34 -7.11
N ILE A 49 -13.52 3.69 -7.36
CA ILE A 49 -13.07 5.07 -7.39
C ILE A 49 -11.99 5.24 -8.46
N TYR A 50 -12.10 6.27 -9.29
CA TYR A 50 -11.04 6.63 -10.24
C TYR A 50 -9.95 7.48 -9.57
N SER A 51 -8.73 7.35 -10.05
CA SER A 51 -7.62 8.20 -9.60
C SER A 51 -7.93 9.67 -9.87
N GLY A 52 -7.75 10.50 -8.86
CA GLY A 52 -8.10 11.91 -8.88
C GLY A 52 -9.50 12.24 -8.37
N ASP A 53 -10.34 11.23 -8.14
CA ASP A 53 -11.68 11.42 -7.62
C ASP A 53 -11.73 11.37 -6.09
N THR A 54 -12.74 12.04 -5.55
CA THR A 54 -13.10 12.01 -4.13
C THR A 54 -14.50 11.44 -3.97
N ILE A 55 -14.67 10.52 -3.02
CA ILE A 55 -15.98 9.97 -2.65
C ILE A 55 -16.23 10.19 -1.16
N GLU A 56 -17.47 10.13 -0.76
CA GLU A 56 -17.86 10.13 0.64
C GLU A 56 -18.25 8.72 1.10
N PHE A 57 -17.77 8.33 2.26
CA PHE A 57 -18.16 7.12 2.95
C PHE A 57 -18.48 7.45 4.41
N GLY A 58 -19.80 7.45 4.76
CA GLY A 58 -20.24 7.97 6.05
C GLY A 58 -19.81 9.42 6.23
N SER A 59 -19.10 9.71 7.31
CA SER A 59 -18.53 11.03 7.58
C SER A 59 -17.14 11.25 6.97
N LEU A 60 -16.64 10.28 6.21
CA LEU A 60 -15.31 10.36 5.62
C LEU A 60 -15.33 10.87 4.19
N SER A 61 -14.36 11.70 3.87
CA SER A 61 -13.99 12.04 2.50
C SER A 61 -12.77 11.23 2.10
N VAL A 62 -12.86 10.49 1.00
CA VAL A 62 -11.80 9.59 0.52
C VAL A 62 -11.36 10.03 -0.86
N PHE A 63 -10.12 10.45 -0.97
CA PHE A 63 -9.47 10.85 -2.22
C PHE A 63 -8.49 9.76 -2.65
N LEU A 64 -8.66 9.26 -3.88
CA LEU A 64 -7.72 8.35 -4.50
C LEU A 64 -6.66 9.13 -5.27
N LYS A 65 -5.45 9.11 -4.77
CA LYS A 65 -4.33 9.78 -5.42
C LYS A 65 -3.67 8.93 -6.50
N ASP A 66 -3.51 7.64 -6.25
CA ASP A 66 -2.85 6.70 -7.17
C ASP A 66 -3.23 5.25 -6.84
N CYS A 67 -3.26 4.40 -7.85
CA CYS A 67 -3.31 2.95 -7.69
C CYS A 67 -2.31 2.30 -8.64
N ARG A 68 -1.44 1.46 -8.09
CA ARG A 68 -0.39 0.76 -8.83
C ARG A 68 -0.48 -0.73 -8.60
N PHE A 69 -0.18 -1.48 -9.63
CA PHE A 69 -0.13 -2.95 -9.58
C PHE A 69 1.22 -3.45 -10.09
N PRO A 70 1.63 -4.67 -9.73
CA PRO A 70 2.88 -5.23 -10.20
C PRO A 70 2.92 -5.32 -11.73
N LEU A 71 4.06 -4.97 -12.33
CA LEU A 71 4.25 -4.97 -13.78
C LEU A 71 3.78 -6.29 -14.40
N ASN A 72 2.95 -6.21 -15.45
CA ASN A 72 2.36 -7.35 -16.16
C ASN A 72 1.43 -8.24 -15.32
N ASN A 73 1.01 -7.80 -14.13
CA ASN A 73 0.12 -8.58 -13.27
C ASN A 73 -1.00 -7.71 -12.67
N PRO A 74 -2.00 -7.30 -13.49
CA PRO A 74 -3.07 -6.42 -13.05
C PRO A 74 -4.01 -7.03 -12.02
N VAL A 75 -4.01 -8.35 -11.88
CA VAL A 75 -4.80 -9.08 -10.87
C VAL A 75 -3.98 -9.46 -9.63
N GLY A 76 -2.71 -9.03 -9.59
CA GLY A 76 -1.83 -9.24 -8.45
C GLY A 76 -2.15 -8.29 -7.31
N ASP A 77 -1.13 -7.94 -6.55
CA ASP A 77 -1.28 -7.00 -5.44
C ASP A 77 -1.65 -5.59 -5.92
N ALA A 78 -2.14 -4.76 -5.03
CA ALA A 78 -2.44 -3.36 -5.32
C ALA A 78 -1.79 -2.46 -4.27
N PHE A 79 -1.20 -1.38 -4.74
CA PHE A 79 -0.61 -0.32 -3.94
C PHE A 79 -1.45 0.93 -4.15
N VAL A 80 -2.17 1.36 -3.12
CA VAL A 80 -3.20 2.39 -3.23
C VAL A 80 -2.82 3.59 -2.37
N ARG A 81 -2.67 4.75 -3.00
CA ARG A 81 -2.41 6.01 -2.29
C ARG A 81 -3.74 6.71 -2.00
N LEU A 82 -4.08 6.80 -0.72
CA LEU A 82 -5.30 7.44 -0.25
C LEU A 82 -5.02 8.65 0.63
N VAL A 83 -5.91 9.62 0.54
CA VAL A 83 -6.05 10.69 1.52
C VAL A 83 -7.46 10.61 2.08
N VAL A 84 -7.58 10.38 3.39
CA VAL A 84 -8.86 10.27 4.09
C VAL A 84 -8.98 11.40 5.08
N SER A 85 -10.12 12.10 5.05
CA SER A 85 -10.39 13.22 5.92
C SER A 85 -11.75 13.05 6.61
N GLU A 86 -11.90 13.61 7.81
CA GLU A 86 -13.17 13.68 8.52
C GLU A 86 -13.92 14.94 8.12
N LEU A 87 -15.19 14.77 7.71
CA LEU A 87 -16.09 15.87 7.40
C LEU A 87 -16.84 16.36 8.66
N PRO A 88 -17.25 17.64 8.73
CA PRO A 88 -17.15 18.67 7.70
C PRO A 88 -15.84 19.47 7.68
N GLU A 89 -15.02 19.38 8.75
CA GLU A 89 -13.82 20.22 8.88
C GLU A 89 -12.64 19.79 8.00
N GLU A 90 -12.77 18.70 7.26
CA GLU A 90 -11.71 18.11 6.43
C GLU A 90 -10.42 17.80 7.22
N LYS A 91 -10.59 17.35 8.47
CA LYS A 91 -9.46 16.92 9.29
C LYS A 91 -8.80 15.68 8.69
N SER A 92 -7.53 15.78 8.38
CA SER A 92 -6.77 14.65 7.82
C SER A 92 -6.64 13.52 8.85
N LEU A 93 -7.10 12.32 8.46
CA LEU A 93 -7.02 11.10 9.26
C LEU A 93 -5.96 10.14 8.73
N PHE A 94 -5.74 10.16 7.43
CA PHE A 94 -4.82 9.26 6.76
C PHE A 94 -4.30 9.91 5.48
N ASP A 95 -3.02 9.81 5.25
CA ASP A 95 -2.36 10.17 3.99
C ASP A 95 -1.20 9.21 3.76
N GLY A 96 -1.40 8.22 2.91
CA GLY A 96 -0.39 7.22 2.72
C GLY A 96 -0.77 6.13 1.74
N TRP A 97 0.10 5.13 1.69
CA TRP A 97 -0.07 3.94 0.87
C TRP A 97 -0.68 2.80 1.66
N MET A 98 -1.68 2.16 1.07
CA MET A 98 -2.23 0.88 1.53
C MET A 98 -1.85 -0.22 0.55
N ILE A 99 -1.54 -1.40 1.08
CA ILE A 99 -1.21 -2.58 0.29
C ILE A 99 -2.36 -3.58 0.44
N ALA A 100 -2.96 -3.99 -0.68
CA ALA A 100 -4.14 -4.84 -0.66
C ALA A 100 -3.91 -6.19 0.03
N SER A 101 -2.74 -6.81 -0.19
CA SER A 101 -2.36 -8.09 0.43
C SER A 101 -2.03 -7.98 1.91
N SER A 102 -1.82 -6.77 2.43
CA SER A 102 -1.37 -6.53 3.81
C SER A 102 -2.06 -5.32 4.41
N PRO A 103 -3.39 -5.35 4.59
CA PRO A 103 -4.17 -4.19 5.02
C PRO A 103 -3.80 -3.71 6.44
N ALA A 104 -3.23 -4.58 7.27
CA ALA A 104 -2.82 -4.22 8.63
C ALA A 104 -1.48 -3.46 8.72
N LEU A 105 -0.72 -3.33 7.63
CA LEU A 105 0.57 -2.63 7.64
C LEU A 105 0.42 -1.12 7.82
N ASN A 106 -0.59 -0.53 7.21
CA ASN A 106 -0.86 0.90 7.29
C ASN A 106 -2.38 1.14 7.27
N PRO A 107 -3.08 0.82 8.37
CA PRO A 107 -4.53 0.91 8.44
C PRO A 107 -5.01 2.33 8.69
N LEU A 108 -6.25 2.61 8.29
CA LEU A 108 -6.99 3.76 8.78
C LEU A 108 -7.33 3.55 10.24
N ASP A 109 -7.01 4.52 11.10
CA ASP A 109 -7.43 4.55 12.50
C ASP A 109 -8.66 5.46 12.67
N HIS A 110 -9.83 4.84 12.82
CA HIS A 110 -11.09 5.53 13.04
C HIS A 110 -12.01 4.68 13.93
N ALA A 111 -12.73 5.31 14.82
CA ALA A 111 -13.59 4.62 15.80
C ALA A 111 -14.75 3.86 15.13
N ARG A 112 -15.31 4.40 14.04
CA ARG A 112 -16.50 3.87 13.39
C ARG A 112 -16.24 3.22 12.04
N TYR A 113 -15.40 3.83 11.21
CA TYR A 113 -15.21 3.40 9.84
C TYR A 113 -13.85 2.75 9.63
N ASP A 114 -13.83 1.78 8.73
CA ASP A 114 -12.61 1.20 8.20
C ASP A 114 -12.65 1.22 6.68
N ILE A 115 -11.52 1.46 6.06
CA ILE A 115 -11.37 1.46 4.60
C ILE A 115 -10.05 0.78 4.27
N TRP A 116 -10.09 -0.13 3.31
CA TRP A 116 -8.88 -0.75 2.78
C TRP A 116 -8.99 -1.02 1.28
N ALA A 117 -7.87 -1.25 0.65
CA ALA A 117 -7.78 -1.55 -0.76
C ALA A 117 -8.07 -3.01 -1.05
N LEU A 118 -8.86 -3.31 -2.07
CA LEU A 118 -9.06 -4.67 -2.57
C LEU A 118 -8.18 -4.95 -3.78
N ARG A 119 -8.20 -4.08 -4.78
CA ARG A 119 -7.46 -4.22 -6.03
C ARG A 119 -7.41 -2.90 -6.79
N CYS A 120 -6.50 -2.80 -7.74
CA CYS A 120 -6.57 -1.77 -8.75
C CYS A 120 -7.66 -2.06 -9.78
N ALA A 121 -8.21 -1.01 -10.38
CA ALA A 121 -9.15 -1.08 -11.48
C ALA A 121 -8.51 -0.52 -12.74
N ILE A 122 -8.64 -1.27 -13.84
CA ILE A 122 -8.21 -0.86 -15.17
C ILE A 122 -9.47 -0.65 -16.00
N ALA A 123 -9.57 0.51 -16.68
CA ALA A 123 -10.68 0.75 -17.59
C ALA A 123 -10.66 -0.28 -18.71
N ASP A 124 -11.80 -0.92 -18.95
CA ASP A 124 -11.94 -1.85 -20.05
C ASP A 124 -11.88 -1.07 -21.38
N ARG A 125 -10.78 -1.24 -22.10
CA ARG A 125 -10.60 -0.65 -23.43
C ARG A 125 -11.08 -1.56 -24.54
N SER A 126 -11.81 -2.62 -24.23
CA SER A 126 -12.31 -3.60 -25.19
C SER A 126 -13.55 -3.11 -25.98
N GLY A 127 -13.84 -1.82 -25.98
CA GLY A 127 -14.98 -1.21 -26.66
C GLY A 127 -14.65 -0.33 -27.86
N GLU A 128 -13.44 -0.37 -28.38
CA GLU A 128 -13.06 0.31 -29.63
C GLU A 128 -12.98 -0.65 -30.79
#